data_01e8bfc8008d39e9841d58802f8a4a35
#
_entry.id   01e8bfc8008d39e9841d58802f8a4a35
#
_cell.length_a   1.000
_cell.length_b   1.000
_cell.length_c   1.000
_cell.angle_alpha   90.00
_cell.angle_beta   90.00
_cell.angle_gamma   90.00
#
_symmetry.space_group_name_H-M   'P 1'
#
loop_
_entity.id
_entity.type
_entity.pdbx_description
1 polymer ?
#
loop_
_entity_poly.entity_id
_entity_poly.type
_entity_poly.pdbx_seq_one_letter_code
_entity_poly.pdbx_strand_id
1 'polypeptide(L)'
;GEGLVQMLEQAKAAGAVTSVDTCLPDLKAEPGQVDWQPILKRALPHVDLFLPSLEEALYMTDREQYIQRIQACGTADLLPGVTEDEIRALADTMLQYGAKIVLLKCGSRGLYLRTAGREALSSLLPQPMVDAWSQRELWEKPHWVDEVGSTTGAGDTAVAGFLCALRKGLMPGD
;
A
#
# COMPACT_ATOMS: atom_id res chain seq x y z
N GLY A 1 0.97 1.64 18.35
CA GLY A 1 -0.02 2.31 17.51
C GLY A 1 -0.14 3.81 17.77
N GLU A 2 -0.20 4.25 19.05
CA GLU A 2 -0.45 5.66 19.39
C GLU A 2 0.63 6.62 18.86
N GLY A 3 1.90 6.30 19.06
CA GLY A 3 3.01 7.13 18.58
C GLY A 3 3.05 7.29 17.07
N LEU A 4 2.65 6.27 16.29
CA LEU A 4 2.55 6.36 14.84
C LEU A 4 1.47 7.39 14.43
N VAL A 5 0.29 7.33 15.05
CA VAL A 5 -0.82 8.25 14.75
C VAL A 5 -0.39 9.68 15.06
N GLN A 6 0.15 9.92 16.26
CA GLN A 6 0.61 11.26 16.66
C GLN A 6 1.69 11.83 15.74
N MET A 7 2.64 11.00 15.30
CA MET A 7 3.68 11.41 14.35
C MET A 7 3.07 11.84 13.00
N LEU A 8 2.12 11.05 12.48
CA LEU A 8 1.45 11.36 11.21
C LEU A 8 0.58 12.61 11.32
N GLU A 9 -0.16 12.79 12.42
CA GLU A 9 -0.93 14.01 12.71
C GLU A 9 -0.04 15.25 12.72
N GLN A 10 1.11 15.19 13.40
CA GLN A 10 2.06 16.31 13.45
C GLN A 10 2.64 16.61 12.06
N ALA A 11 2.99 15.57 11.27
CA ALA A 11 3.47 15.76 9.92
C ALA A 11 2.41 16.45 9.03
N LYS A 12 1.15 16.02 9.12
CA LYS A 12 0.04 16.66 8.40
C LYS A 12 -0.21 18.10 8.86
N ALA A 13 -0.16 18.36 10.14
CA ALA A 13 -0.30 19.71 10.69
C ALA A 13 0.82 20.66 10.22
N ALA A 14 2.02 20.12 9.97
CA ALA A 14 3.14 20.84 9.39
C ALA A 14 3.06 21.00 7.84
N GLY A 15 1.98 20.52 7.20
CA GLY A 15 1.79 20.61 5.75
C GLY A 15 2.58 19.58 4.93
N ALA A 16 3.13 18.55 5.58
CA ALA A 16 3.88 17.52 4.87
C ALA A 16 2.96 16.57 4.09
N VAL A 17 3.45 16.10 2.94
CA VAL A 17 2.93 14.91 2.26
C VAL A 17 3.47 13.68 3.00
N THR A 18 2.57 12.78 3.38
CA THR A 18 2.90 11.60 4.16
C THR A 18 2.87 10.34 3.29
N SER A 19 3.92 9.55 3.36
CA SER A 19 4.03 8.26 2.69
C SER A 19 4.41 7.21 3.72
N VAL A 20 3.69 6.10 3.73
CA VAL A 20 3.94 4.98 4.64
C VAL A 20 4.11 3.70 3.83
N ASP A 21 5.27 3.11 3.96
CA ASP A 21 5.55 1.71 3.64
C ASP A 21 5.59 0.89 4.93
N THR A 22 5.39 -0.40 4.83
CA THR A 22 5.32 -1.31 5.97
C THR A 22 6.23 -2.51 5.76
N CYS A 23 6.46 -3.24 6.82
CA CYS A 23 7.08 -4.56 6.74
C CYS A 23 6.23 -5.57 7.51
N LEU A 24 6.21 -6.81 7.05
CA LEU A 24 5.51 -7.89 7.73
C LEU A 24 6.18 -8.16 9.07
N PRO A 25 5.47 -8.02 10.20
CA PRO A 25 6.07 -8.28 11.50
C PRO A 25 6.29 -9.78 11.71
N ASP A 26 7.27 -10.13 12.55
CA ASP A 26 7.37 -11.49 13.04
C ASP A 26 6.09 -11.86 13.82
N LEU A 27 5.40 -12.90 13.36
CA LEU A 27 4.12 -13.35 13.94
C LEU A 27 4.24 -13.77 15.41
N LYS A 28 5.45 -14.10 15.87
CA LYS A 28 5.74 -14.49 17.26
C LYS A 28 6.10 -13.31 18.16
N ALA A 29 6.52 -12.19 17.57
CA ALA A 29 6.85 -10.97 18.28
C ALA A 29 5.60 -10.17 18.66
N GLU A 30 5.74 -9.23 19.59
CA GLU A 30 4.64 -8.35 20.03
C GLU A 30 3.94 -7.64 18.86
N PRO A 31 4.62 -7.03 17.87
CA PRO A 31 3.97 -6.42 16.72
C PRO A 31 3.13 -7.39 15.89
N GLY A 32 3.52 -8.68 15.87
CA GLY A 32 2.78 -9.75 15.20
C GLY A 32 1.56 -10.25 15.96
N GLN A 33 1.31 -9.78 17.19
CA GLN A 33 0.12 -10.11 17.97
C GLN A 33 -0.87 -8.95 18.06
N VAL A 34 -0.51 -7.78 17.53
CA VAL A 34 -1.34 -6.57 17.59
C VAL A 34 -2.48 -6.68 16.57
N ASP A 35 -3.68 -6.25 16.97
CA ASP A 35 -4.75 -5.97 16.03
C ASP A 35 -4.45 -4.65 15.29
N TRP A 36 -4.06 -4.76 14.04
CA TRP A 36 -3.68 -3.64 13.20
C TRP A 36 -4.88 -2.85 12.65
N GLN A 37 -6.05 -3.46 12.58
CA GLN A 37 -7.22 -2.81 11.98
C GLN A 37 -7.61 -1.48 12.67
N PRO A 38 -7.72 -1.41 14.02
CA PRO A 38 -7.99 -0.15 14.70
C PRO A 38 -6.86 0.88 14.53
N ILE A 39 -5.61 0.42 14.42
CA ILE A 39 -4.45 1.30 14.20
C ILE A 39 -4.52 1.90 12.80
N LEU A 40 -4.78 1.09 11.77
CA LEU A 40 -4.92 1.56 10.38
C LEU A 40 -6.07 2.57 10.25
N LYS A 41 -7.24 2.29 10.85
CA LYS A 41 -8.39 3.23 10.83
C LYS A 41 -8.07 4.59 11.41
N ARG A 42 -7.15 4.66 12.38
CA ARG A 42 -6.71 5.92 12.99
C ARG A 42 -5.54 6.56 12.26
N ALA A 43 -4.66 5.77 11.65
CA ALA A 43 -3.46 6.27 10.98
C ALA A 43 -3.73 6.73 9.54
N LEU A 44 -4.50 5.94 8.75
CA LEU A 44 -4.67 6.18 7.33
C LEU A 44 -5.35 7.50 6.95
N PRO A 45 -6.22 8.13 7.78
CA PRO A 45 -6.69 9.50 7.52
C PRO A 45 -5.56 10.54 7.43
N HIS A 46 -4.40 10.24 8.00
CA HIS A 46 -3.20 11.09 8.00
C HIS A 46 -2.13 10.62 7.00
N VAL A 47 -2.44 9.63 6.16
CA VAL A 47 -1.52 9.05 5.16
C VAL A 47 -1.99 9.40 3.76
N ASP A 48 -1.17 10.14 3.02
CA ASP A 48 -1.47 10.46 1.63
C ASP A 48 -1.19 9.26 0.71
N LEU A 49 -0.05 8.57 0.91
CA LEU A 49 0.37 7.42 0.13
C LEU A 49 0.62 6.22 1.04
N PHE A 50 -0.12 5.14 0.82
CA PHE A 50 0.04 3.88 1.54
C PHE A 50 0.52 2.79 0.58
N LEU A 51 1.72 2.24 0.83
CA LEU A 51 2.50 1.48 -0.15
C LEU A 51 2.90 0.08 0.35
N PRO A 52 2.01 -0.69 1.00
CA PRO A 52 2.35 -2.01 1.56
C PRO A 52 2.55 -3.06 0.46
N SER A 53 3.13 -4.21 0.82
CA SER A 53 2.96 -5.44 0.04
C SER A 53 1.54 -6.00 0.20
N LEU A 54 1.15 -6.90 -0.70
CA LEU A 54 -0.15 -7.59 -0.61
C LEU A 54 -0.27 -8.37 0.71
N GLU A 55 0.78 -9.06 1.10
CA GLU A 55 0.84 -9.86 2.32
C GLU A 55 0.71 -8.99 3.58
N GLU A 56 1.42 -7.86 3.61
CA GLU A 56 1.33 -6.89 4.71
C GLU A 56 -0.07 -6.30 4.82
N ALA A 57 -0.63 -5.90 3.69
CA ALA A 57 -1.97 -5.36 3.61
C ALA A 57 -3.02 -6.35 4.13
N LEU A 58 -2.97 -7.59 3.67
CA LEU A 58 -3.88 -8.65 4.11
C LEU A 58 -3.70 -8.93 5.61
N TYR A 59 -2.44 -9.07 6.06
CA TYR A 59 -2.14 -9.30 7.46
C TYR A 59 -2.70 -8.20 8.39
N MET A 60 -2.55 -6.93 7.99
CA MET A 60 -2.99 -5.79 8.81
C MET A 60 -4.50 -5.55 8.75
N THR A 61 -5.18 -6.00 7.71
CA THR A 61 -6.64 -5.84 7.57
C THR A 61 -7.42 -7.06 8.02
N ASP A 62 -6.89 -8.26 7.81
CA ASP A 62 -7.50 -9.54 8.22
C ASP A 62 -6.43 -10.57 8.55
N ARG A 63 -5.89 -10.46 9.77
CA ARG A 63 -4.85 -11.36 10.28
C ARG A 63 -5.29 -12.82 10.29
N GLU A 64 -6.54 -13.08 10.58
CA GLU A 64 -7.05 -14.46 10.64
C GLU A 64 -7.06 -15.10 9.25
N GLN A 65 -7.58 -14.40 8.26
CA GLN A 65 -7.57 -14.84 6.87
C GLN A 65 -6.13 -15.04 6.36
N TYR A 66 -5.21 -14.12 6.70
CA TYR A 66 -3.79 -14.25 6.37
C TYR A 66 -3.18 -15.55 6.92
N ILE A 67 -3.40 -15.85 8.21
CA ILE A 67 -2.88 -17.05 8.86
C ILE A 67 -3.47 -18.33 8.23
N GLN A 68 -4.80 -18.34 7.99
CA GLN A 68 -5.48 -19.47 7.34
C GLN A 68 -4.89 -19.75 5.95
N ARG A 69 -4.62 -18.71 5.18
CA ARG A 69 -4.03 -18.84 3.83
C ARG A 69 -2.60 -19.41 3.89
N ILE A 70 -1.74 -18.92 4.78
CA ILE A 70 -0.40 -19.47 4.96
C ILE A 70 -0.46 -20.95 5.33
N GLN A 71 -1.36 -21.33 6.23
CA GLN A 71 -1.52 -22.74 6.63
C GLN A 71 -2.01 -23.59 5.46
N ALA A 72 -2.91 -23.08 4.64
CA ALA A 72 -3.43 -23.81 3.47
C ALA A 72 -2.41 -23.93 2.33
N CYS A 73 -1.63 -22.87 2.08
CA CYS A 73 -0.63 -22.85 0.99
C CYS A 73 0.69 -23.52 1.37
N GLY A 74 1.00 -23.63 2.67
CA GLY A 74 2.27 -24.16 3.15
C GLY A 74 3.49 -23.26 2.87
N THR A 75 3.27 -22.06 2.35
CA THR A 75 4.31 -21.06 2.01
C THR A 75 3.87 -19.66 2.43
N ALA A 76 4.84 -18.75 2.59
CA ALA A 76 4.56 -17.34 2.83
C ALA A 76 4.14 -16.59 1.55
N ASP A 77 4.30 -17.19 0.37
CA ASP A 77 3.83 -16.63 -0.89
C ASP A 77 2.33 -16.88 -1.05
N LEU A 78 1.54 -15.86 -0.79
CA LEU A 78 0.08 -15.91 -0.92
C LEU A 78 -0.42 -15.53 -2.31
N LEU A 79 0.43 -14.98 -3.17
CA LEU A 79 0.07 -14.42 -4.47
C LEU A 79 -0.74 -15.38 -5.35
N PRO A 80 -0.39 -16.69 -5.47
CA PRO A 80 -1.14 -17.60 -6.33
C PRO A 80 -2.59 -17.82 -5.91
N GLY A 81 -2.89 -17.63 -4.62
CA GLY A 81 -4.22 -17.90 -4.04
C GLY A 81 -5.09 -16.66 -3.86
N VAL A 82 -4.64 -15.45 -4.28
CA VAL A 82 -5.39 -14.21 -4.13
C VAL A 82 -5.91 -13.73 -5.48
N THR A 83 -7.21 -13.52 -5.59
CA THR A 83 -7.87 -13.04 -6.81
C THR A 83 -7.70 -11.54 -7.00
N GLU A 84 -7.90 -11.04 -8.22
CA GLU A 84 -7.88 -9.59 -8.50
C GLU A 84 -8.98 -8.84 -7.76
N ASP A 85 -10.16 -9.45 -7.61
CA ASP A 85 -11.27 -8.86 -6.86
C ASP A 85 -10.96 -8.71 -5.37
N GLU A 86 -10.24 -9.68 -4.78
CA GLU A 86 -9.77 -9.58 -3.40
C GLU A 86 -8.71 -8.48 -3.24
N ILE A 87 -7.79 -8.34 -4.19
CA ILE A 87 -6.79 -7.27 -4.19
C ILE A 87 -7.47 -5.90 -4.30
N ARG A 88 -8.46 -5.78 -5.18
CA ARG A 88 -9.28 -4.57 -5.32
C ARG A 88 -9.99 -4.23 -4.01
N ALA A 89 -10.70 -5.19 -3.43
CA ALA A 89 -11.42 -4.99 -2.17
C ALA A 89 -10.49 -4.59 -1.01
N LEU A 90 -9.28 -5.15 -0.97
CA LEU A 90 -8.25 -4.80 0.00
C LEU A 90 -7.80 -3.34 -0.15
N ALA A 91 -7.49 -2.91 -1.38
CA ALA A 91 -7.11 -1.52 -1.66
C ALA A 91 -8.25 -0.54 -1.39
N ASP A 92 -9.49 -0.90 -1.76
CA ASP A 92 -10.69 -0.08 -1.47
C ASP A 92 -10.91 0.06 0.04
N THR A 93 -10.65 -0.98 0.83
CA THR A 93 -10.70 -0.91 2.30
C THR A 93 -9.71 0.13 2.85
N MET A 94 -8.50 0.20 2.31
CA MET A 94 -7.50 1.17 2.74
C MET A 94 -7.86 2.61 2.33
N LEU A 95 -8.47 2.79 1.15
CA LEU A 95 -9.04 4.08 0.76
C LEU A 95 -10.19 4.50 1.68
N GLN A 96 -11.07 3.55 2.06
CA GLN A 96 -12.15 3.80 3.03
C GLN A 96 -11.63 4.17 4.42
N TYR A 97 -10.46 3.64 4.82
CA TYR A 97 -9.81 4.04 6.06
C TYR A 97 -9.13 5.41 5.96
N GLY A 98 -9.04 6.02 4.78
CA GLY A 98 -8.63 7.41 4.61
C GLY A 98 -7.34 7.64 3.80
N ALA A 99 -6.63 6.60 3.38
CA ALA A 99 -5.51 6.76 2.45
C ALA A 99 -5.99 7.39 1.13
N LYS A 100 -5.15 8.20 0.48
CA LYS A 100 -5.53 8.86 -0.79
C LYS A 100 -5.03 8.11 -2.02
N ILE A 101 -3.85 7.52 -1.92
CA ILE A 101 -3.24 6.68 -2.95
C ILE A 101 -2.79 5.39 -2.26
N VAL A 102 -3.21 4.26 -2.79
CA VAL A 102 -2.82 2.92 -2.34
C VAL A 102 -2.07 2.25 -3.48
N LEU A 103 -0.84 1.81 -3.22
CA LEU A 103 -0.04 1.01 -4.15
C LEU A 103 0.31 -0.31 -3.46
N LEU A 104 -0.33 -1.39 -3.88
CA LEU A 104 -0.02 -2.73 -3.40
C LEU A 104 1.12 -3.33 -4.22
N LYS A 105 2.20 -3.72 -3.54
CA LYS A 105 3.32 -4.46 -4.14
C LYS A 105 2.93 -5.94 -4.19
N CYS A 106 2.70 -6.48 -5.38
CA CYS A 106 2.19 -7.83 -5.62
C CYS A 106 3.27 -8.78 -6.18
N GLY A 107 4.52 -8.62 -5.77
CA GLY A 107 5.65 -9.50 -6.14
C GLY A 107 5.71 -9.78 -7.64
N SER A 108 5.68 -11.05 -8.02
CA SER A 108 5.73 -11.48 -9.42
C SER A 108 4.50 -11.08 -10.25
N ARG A 109 3.43 -10.59 -9.63
CA ARG A 109 2.26 -10.04 -10.32
C ARG A 109 2.38 -8.54 -10.62
N GLY A 110 3.41 -7.86 -10.09
CA GLY A 110 3.68 -6.45 -10.32
C GLY A 110 3.09 -5.53 -9.26
N LEU A 111 2.54 -4.40 -9.68
CA LEU A 111 2.00 -3.35 -8.81
C LEU A 111 0.52 -3.13 -9.11
N TYR A 112 -0.27 -2.97 -8.06
CA TYR A 112 -1.67 -2.60 -8.18
C TYR A 112 -1.92 -1.24 -7.53
N LEU A 113 -2.39 -0.29 -8.31
CA LEU A 113 -2.68 1.09 -7.90
C LEU A 113 -4.18 1.31 -7.77
N ARG A 114 -4.58 1.92 -6.65
CA ARG A 114 -5.93 2.42 -6.41
C ARG A 114 -5.86 3.83 -5.83
N THR A 115 -6.70 4.75 -6.31
CA THR A 115 -6.67 6.14 -5.84
C THR A 115 -8.06 6.62 -5.45
N ALA A 116 -8.08 7.56 -4.50
CA ALA A 116 -9.28 8.23 -4.04
C ALA A 116 -9.88 9.17 -5.10
N GLY A 117 -11.03 9.74 -4.78
CA GLY A 117 -11.69 10.71 -5.64
C GLY A 117 -10.98 12.07 -5.65
N ARG A 118 -11.43 12.92 -6.58
CA ARG A 118 -10.92 14.27 -6.85
C ARG A 118 -10.75 15.13 -5.60
N GLU A 119 -11.75 15.13 -4.73
CA GLU A 119 -11.76 15.97 -3.53
C GLU A 119 -10.57 15.64 -2.61
N ALA A 120 -10.35 14.36 -2.33
CA ALA A 120 -9.24 13.90 -1.50
C ALA A 120 -7.87 14.22 -2.15
N LEU A 121 -7.75 14.05 -3.47
CA LEU A 121 -6.50 14.28 -4.19
C LEU A 121 -6.17 15.76 -4.38
N SER A 122 -7.15 16.67 -4.36
CA SER A 122 -6.94 18.12 -4.56
C SER A 122 -6.05 18.76 -3.49
N SER A 123 -5.97 18.16 -2.31
CA SER A 123 -5.05 18.60 -1.25
C SER A 123 -3.62 18.06 -1.39
N LEU A 124 -3.41 17.12 -2.31
CA LEU A 124 -2.14 16.40 -2.50
C LEU A 124 -1.48 16.75 -3.84
N LEU A 125 -2.26 16.85 -4.91
CA LEU A 125 -1.77 16.95 -6.27
C LEU A 125 -2.21 18.28 -6.95
N PRO A 126 -1.39 18.83 -7.87
CA PRO A 126 -1.82 19.96 -8.69
C PRO A 126 -2.94 19.55 -9.67
N GLN A 127 -3.80 20.51 -10.07
CA GLN A 127 -5.04 20.26 -10.82
C GLN A 127 -4.89 19.36 -12.07
N PRO A 128 -3.89 19.51 -12.94
CA PRO A 128 -3.75 18.61 -14.08
C PRO A 128 -3.56 17.14 -13.69
N MET A 129 -2.87 16.90 -12.56
CA MET A 129 -2.68 15.55 -12.04
C MET A 129 -3.93 15.02 -11.34
N VAL A 130 -4.68 15.87 -10.63
CA VAL A 130 -5.91 15.44 -9.95
C VAL A 130 -6.88 14.77 -10.93
N ASP A 131 -7.02 15.32 -12.12
CA ASP A 131 -7.93 14.78 -13.15
C ASP A 131 -7.48 13.40 -13.64
N ALA A 132 -6.18 13.24 -13.88
CA ALA A 132 -5.60 12.00 -14.35
C ALA A 132 -5.54 10.90 -13.27
N TRP A 133 -5.37 11.31 -12.01
CA TRP A 133 -5.20 10.40 -10.88
C TRP A 133 -6.50 10.06 -10.15
N SER A 134 -7.61 10.80 -10.39
CA SER A 134 -8.88 10.60 -9.67
C SER A 134 -9.53 9.27 -9.99
N GLN A 135 -9.87 8.50 -8.94
CA GLN A 135 -10.55 7.20 -9.04
C GLN A 135 -9.85 6.22 -10.00
N ARG A 136 -8.53 6.27 -10.07
CA ARG A 136 -7.75 5.37 -10.93
C ARG A 136 -7.67 3.98 -10.32
N GLU A 137 -7.70 3.03 -11.22
CA GLU A 137 -7.38 1.63 -11.01
C GLU A 137 -6.41 1.22 -12.10
N LEU A 138 -5.21 0.77 -11.72
CA LEU A 138 -4.19 0.33 -12.65
C LEU A 138 -3.50 -0.91 -12.12
N TRP A 139 -3.20 -1.80 -13.05
CA TRP A 139 -2.36 -2.96 -12.82
C TRP A 139 -1.13 -2.84 -13.70
N GLU A 140 0.04 -2.70 -13.08
CA GLU A 140 1.31 -2.66 -13.80
C GLU A 140 2.04 -3.98 -13.63
N LYS A 141 2.33 -4.63 -14.76
CA LYS A 141 3.04 -5.91 -14.76
C LYS A 141 4.52 -5.70 -14.44
N PRO A 142 5.18 -6.69 -13.82
CA PRO A 142 6.61 -6.60 -13.56
C PRO A 142 7.39 -6.64 -14.90
N HIS A 143 8.51 -5.96 -14.95
CA HIS A 143 9.44 -6.12 -16.05
C HIS A 143 10.03 -7.55 -16.06
N TRP A 144 10.18 -8.11 -17.24
CA TRP A 144 10.84 -9.38 -17.39
C TRP A 144 12.32 -9.27 -17.04
N VAL A 145 12.82 -10.25 -16.29
CA VAL A 145 14.24 -10.43 -16.00
C VAL A 145 14.61 -11.89 -16.26
N ASP A 146 15.76 -12.12 -16.89
CA ASP A 146 16.21 -13.49 -17.23
C ASP A 146 16.58 -14.28 -15.98
N GLU A 147 17.18 -13.60 -14.98
CA GLU A 147 17.63 -14.21 -13.72
C GLU A 147 17.38 -13.26 -12.55
N VAL A 148 16.78 -13.78 -11.48
CA VAL A 148 16.56 -13.05 -10.24
C VAL A 148 17.69 -13.37 -9.26
N GLY A 149 18.65 -12.47 -9.12
CA GLY A 149 19.76 -12.63 -8.17
C GLY A 149 19.34 -12.45 -6.72
N SER A 150 18.49 -11.47 -6.43
CA SER A 150 17.95 -11.19 -5.09
C SER A 150 16.66 -10.37 -5.20
N THR A 151 15.74 -10.59 -4.28
CA THR A 151 14.52 -9.77 -4.11
C THR A 151 14.66 -8.74 -2.99
N THR A 152 15.77 -8.76 -2.26
CA THR A 152 16.03 -7.79 -1.17
C THR A 152 16.09 -6.36 -1.71
N GLY A 153 15.29 -5.47 -1.14
CA GLY A 153 15.20 -4.07 -1.57
C GLY A 153 14.32 -3.83 -2.80
N ALA A 154 13.72 -4.87 -3.40
CA ALA A 154 12.82 -4.69 -4.54
C ALA A 154 11.60 -3.83 -4.18
N GLY A 155 11.04 -4.02 -2.97
CA GLY A 155 9.96 -3.20 -2.42
C GLY A 155 10.38 -1.73 -2.29
N ASP A 156 11.51 -1.47 -1.63
CA ASP A 156 12.05 -0.12 -1.43
C ASP A 156 12.32 0.58 -2.77
N THR A 157 12.85 -0.16 -3.75
CA THR A 157 13.11 0.37 -5.09
C THR A 157 11.80 0.74 -5.80
N ALA A 158 10.76 -0.09 -5.71
CA ALA A 158 9.46 0.20 -6.28
C ALA A 158 8.83 1.46 -5.64
N VAL A 159 8.88 1.56 -4.31
CA VAL A 159 8.43 2.76 -3.56
C VAL A 159 9.20 4.00 -3.99
N ALA A 160 10.54 3.94 -4.04
CA ALA A 160 11.37 5.07 -4.44
C ALA A 160 11.08 5.51 -5.88
N GLY A 161 10.93 4.56 -6.82
CA GLY A 161 10.56 4.82 -8.21
C GLY A 161 9.20 5.51 -8.31
N PHE A 162 8.20 4.99 -7.63
CA PHE A 162 6.86 5.56 -7.61
C PHE A 162 6.83 6.99 -7.04
N LEU A 163 7.47 7.23 -5.90
CA LEU A 163 7.54 8.56 -5.29
C LEU A 163 8.28 9.56 -6.19
N CYS A 164 9.36 9.10 -6.85
CA CYS A 164 10.12 9.91 -7.79
C CYS A 164 9.28 10.30 -9.02
N ALA A 165 8.53 9.35 -9.60
CA ALA A 165 7.63 9.57 -10.72
C ALA A 165 6.52 10.56 -10.36
N LEU A 166 5.85 10.36 -9.22
CA LEU A 166 4.81 11.24 -8.72
C LEU A 166 5.33 12.67 -8.50
N ARG A 167 6.52 12.81 -7.89
CA ARG A 167 7.16 14.12 -7.68
C ARG A 167 7.54 14.82 -8.99
N LYS A 168 7.87 14.09 -10.03
CA LYS A 168 8.14 14.63 -11.38
C LYS A 168 6.87 15.02 -12.13
N GLY A 169 5.70 14.74 -11.58
CA GLY A 169 4.41 15.05 -12.20
C GLY A 169 4.01 14.08 -13.31
N LEU A 170 4.56 12.86 -13.30
CA LEU A 170 4.15 11.84 -14.27
C LEU A 170 2.71 11.40 -14.03
N MET A 171 2.02 11.04 -15.10
CA MET A 171 0.64 10.57 -15.03
C MET A 171 0.58 9.07 -14.77
N PRO A 172 -0.54 8.54 -14.25
CA PRO A 172 -0.69 7.10 -14.11
C PRO A 172 -0.56 6.38 -15.45
N GLY A 173 0.37 5.43 -15.51
CA GLY A 173 0.66 4.66 -16.73
C GLY A 173 1.82 5.20 -17.57
N ASP A 174 2.47 6.31 -17.14
CA ASP A 174 3.76 6.74 -17.68
C ASP A 174 4.90 5.93 -16.99
#